data_32c3944d230349826fca763d1c7cb34f
#
_entry.id   32c3944d230349826fca763d1c7cb34f
#
_cell.length_a   1.000
_cell.length_b   1.000
_cell.length_c   1.000
_cell.angle_alpha   90.00
_cell.angle_beta   90.00
_cell.angle_gamma   90.00
#
_symmetry.space_group_name_H-M   'P 1'
#
loop_
_entity.id
_entity.type
_entity.pdbx_description
1 polymer ?
#
loop_
_entity_poly.entity_id
_entity_poly.type
_entity_poly.pdbx_seq_one_letter_code
_entity_poly.pdbx_strand_id
1 'polypeptide(L)'
;SNRLQASFVYSYFSSHRMTDYSKEIVYLREKPGLAMVINPELEASREASRILCLPTALEVNTFANGQAELIKYKIPEGNPLVGTTIAELSRKTATSLLICVVEREGEIYIPSGDFTMKKNDVISFCTQRNFSRTFFEDLSVKTNQVKNTMIIGGGKAAYYLAKRLIYLPIRSSHG
;
A
#
# COMPACT_ATOMS: atom_id res chain seq x y z
N SER A 1 -31.23 -27.82 -6.69
CA SER A 1 -29.83 -27.68 -7.11
C SER A 1 -29.72 -26.39 -7.94
N ASN A 2 -29.65 -25.21 -7.25
CA ASN A 2 -29.42 -23.94 -7.91
C ASN A 2 -27.88 -23.71 -7.98
N ARG A 3 -27.32 -23.96 -9.17
CA ARG A 3 -25.97 -23.47 -9.49
C ARG A 3 -26.08 -21.98 -9.76
N LEU A 4 -25.55 -21.17 -8.85
CA LEU A 4 -25.25 -19.75 -9.10
C LEU A 4 -24.17 -19.69 -10.18
N GLN A 5 -24.57 -19.39 -11.40
CA GLN A 5 -23.67 -19.10 -12.50
C GLN A 5 -23.22 -17.65 -12.32
N ALA A 6 -22.02 -17.46 -11.77
CA ALA A 6 -21.38 -16.13 -11.70
C ALA A 6 -20.96 -15.75 -13.12
N SER A 7 -21.70 -14.88 -13.76
CA SER A 7 -21.33 -14.27 -15.03
C SER A 7 -20.40 -13.09 -14.73
N PHE A 8 -19.10 -13.23 -14.99
CA PHE A 8 -18.17 -12.12 -14.94
C PHE A 8 -18.35 -11.28 -16.21
N VAL A 9 -18.94 -10.12 -16.07
CA VAL A 9 -19.03 -9.15 -17.15
C VAL A 9 -17.87 -8.17 -17.00
N TYR A 10 -16.85 -8.30 -17.85
CA TYR A 10 -15.82 -7.29 -18.01
C TYR A 10 -16.33 -6.22 -18.97
N SER A 11 -16.70 -5.06 -18.47
CA SER A 11 -16.99 -3.92 -19.33
C SER A 11 -15.79 -2.99 -19.39
N TYR A 12 -15.13 -3.00 -20.56
CA TYR A 12 -14.09 -2.04 -20.87
C TYR A 12 -14.76 -0.76 -21.40
N PHE A 13 -14.84 0.28 -20.58
CA PHE A 13 -15.34 1.57 -21.00
C PHE A 13 -14.19 2.49 -21.42
N SER A 14 -14.02 2.66 -22.73
CA SER A 14 -13.20 3.72 -23.30
C SER A 14 -14.07 4.96 -23.51
N SER A 15 -14.31 5.76 -22.47
CA SER A 15 -15.01 7.02 -22.60
C SER A 15 -14.04 8.17 -22.85
N HIS A 16 -14.32 8.96 -23.88
CA HIS A 16 -13.53 10.13 -24.27
C HIS A 16 -13.74 11.38 -23.38
N ARG A 17 -14.63 11.33 -22.40
CA ARG A 17 -14.92 12.46 -21.50
C ARG A 17 -14.49 12.14 -20.06
N MET A 18 -13.51 12.88 -19.58
CA MET A 18 -12.84 12.70 -18.26
C MET A 18 -13.70 13.10 -17.04
N THR A 19 -14.92 13.58 -17.21
CA THR A 19 -15.61 14.31 -16.13
C THR A 19 -16.60 13.52 -15.29
N ASP A 20 -16.98 12.27 -15.61
CA ASP A 20 -18.13 11.65 -14.93
C ASP A 20 -18.01 10.16 -14.58
N TYR A 21 -16.81 9.63 -14.44
CA TYR A 21 -16.62 8.22 -14.05
C TYR A 21 -17.22 7.84 -12.68
N SER A 22 -17.29 8.78 -11.75
CA SER A 22 -17.85 8.51 -10.42
C SER A 22 -19.35 8.26 -10.46
N LYS A 23 -20.08 8.95 -11.32
CA LYS A 23 -21.55 8.80 -11.47
C LYS A 23 -21.91 7.54 -12.26
N GLU A 24 -21.15 7.23 -13.32
CA GLU A 24 -21.36 5.99 -14.09
C GLU A 24 -21.07 4.73 -13.27
N ILE A 25 -20.03 4.77 -12.40
CA ILE A 25 -19.73 3.66 -11.49
C ILE A 25 -20.84 3.47 -10.46
N VAL A 26 -21.43 4.52 -9.93
CA VAL A 26 -22.56 4.43 -9.00
C VAL A 26 -23.77 3.82 -9.69
N TYR A 27 -24.08 4.28 -10.90
CA TYR A 27 -25.22 3.77 -11.67
C TYR A 27 -25.08 2.27 -12.03
N LEU A 28 -23.84 1.82 -12.33
CA LEU A 28 -23.57 0.41 -12.63
C LEU A 28 -23.58 -0.49 -11.39
N ARG A 29 -23.25 0.06 -10.22
CA ARG A 29 -23.31 -0.67 -8.94
C ARG A 29 -24.72 -0.99 -8.49
N GLU A 30 -25.69 -0.20 -8.89
CA GLU A 30 -27.11 -0.37 -8.56
C GLU A 30 -27.82 -1.39 -9.47
N LYS A 31 -27.17 -1.84 -10.56
CA LYS A 31 -27.74 -2.88 -11.43
C LYS A 31 -27.48 -4.28 -10.87
N PRO A 32 -28.54 -5.09 -10.69
CA PRO A 32 -28.39 -6.46 -10.23
C PRO A 32 -27.54 -7.27 -11.23
N GLY A 33 -26.49 -7.92 -10.75
CA GLY A 33 -25.62 -8.80 -11.53
C GLY A 33 -24.21 -8.28 -11.80
N LEU A 34 -23.88 -7.02 -11.43
CA LEU A 34 -22.52 -6.51 -11.57
C LEU A 34 -21.70 -6.78 -10.30
N ALA A 35 -20.79 -7.76 -10.37
CA ALA A 35 -19.99 -8.17 -9.21
C ALA A 35 -18.82 -7.21 -8.92
N MET A 36 -18.19 -6.66 -9.95
CA MET A 36 -17.00 -5.80 -9.79
C MET A 36 -16.79 -4.89 -11.00
N VAL A 37 -16.35 -3.66 -10.75
CA VAL A 37 -15.91 -2.71 -11.77
C VAL A 37 -14.43 -2.42 -11.55
N ILE A 38 -13.62 -2.59 -12.60
CA ILE A 38 -12.18 -2.32 -12.58
C ILE A 38 -11.89 -1.18 -13.57
N ASN A 39 -11.19 -0.15 -13.09
CA ASN A 39 -10.59 0.88 -13.92
C ASN A 39 -9.07 0.66 -13.92
N PRO A 40 -8.49 0.06 -14.97
CA PRO A 40 -7.09 -0.31 -14.99
C PRO A 40 -6.15 0.90 -14.89
N GLU A 41 -6.50 2.04 -15.47
CA GLU A 41 -5.69 3.26 -15.38
C GLU A 41 -5.67 3.84 -13.96
N LEU A 42 -6.79 3.74 -13.24
CA LEU A 42 -6.88 4.15 -11.86
C LEU A 42 -6.08 3.20 -10.95
N GLU A 43 -6.17 1.90 -11.16
CA GLU A 43 -5.42 0.91 -10.37
C GLU A 43 -3.91 1.03 -10.64
N ALA A 44 -3.49 1.18 -11.90
CA ALA A 44 -2.10 1.44 -12.24
C ALA A 44 -1.57 2.73 -11.58
N SER A 45 -2.38 3.80 -11.54
CA SER A 45 -2.01 5.04 -10.88
C SER A 45 -1.91 4.89 -9.34
N ARG A 46 -2.75 4.04 -8.75
CA ARG A 46 -2.68 3.70 -7.32
C ARG A 46 -1.37 3.02 -7.00
N GLU A 47 -1.02 2.00 -7.78
CA GLU A 47 0.22 1.25 -7.59
C GLU A 47 1.46 2.13 -7.81
N ALA A 48 1.50 2.93 -8.88
CA ALA A 48 2.57 3.87 -9.10
C ALA A 48 2.73 4.88 -7.95
N SER A 49 1.62 5.44 -7.44
CA SER A 49 1.67 6.35 -6.31
C SER A 49 2.18 5.68 -5.03
N ARG A 50 1.82 4.41 -4.81
CA ARG A 50 2.33 3.62 -3.68
C ARG A 50 3.84 3.47 -3.72
N ILE A 51 4.39 3.06 -4.87
CA ILE A 51 5.83 2.91 -5.07
C ILE A 51 6.56 4.24 -4.82
N LEU A 52 6.00 5.35 -5.27
CA LEU A 52 6.58 6.67 -5.07
C LEU A 52 6.54 7.14 -3.61
N CYS A 53 5.50 6.75 -2.85
CA CYS A 53 5.31 7.18 -1.47
C CYS A 53 6.02 6.31 -0.44
N LEU A 54 6.14 5.01 -0.70
CA LEU A 54 6.79 4.02 0.17
C LEU A 54 7.77 3.14 -0.64
N PRO A 55 8.83 3.73 -1.18
CA PRO A 55 9.77 3.00 -2.04
C PRO A 55 10.54 1.89 -1.31
N THR A 56 10.59 1.94 0.01
CA THR A 56 11.23 0.93 0.86
C THR A 56 10.37 -0.31 1.10
N ALA A 57 9.05 -0.22 0.92
CA ALA A 57 8.16 -1.35 1.06
C ALA A 57 8.22 -2.25 -0.18
N LEU A 58 8.34 -3.55 0.01
CA LEU A 58 8.25 -4.54 -1.08
C LEU A 58 6.81 -4.62 -1.62
N GLU A 59 5.85 -4.59 -0.71
CA GLU A 59 4.43 -4.72 -1.01
C GLU A 59 3.61 -3.95 0.01
N VAL A 60 2.50 -3.36 -0.43
CA VAL A 60 1.51 -2.71 0.44
C VAL A 60 0.11 -3.08 -0.04
N ASN A 61 -0.62 -3.81 0.78
CA ASN A 61 -2.01 -4.17 0.54
C ASN A 61 -2.90 -3.37 1.48
N THR A 62 -3.92 -2.71 0.94
CA THR A 62 -4.90 -1.97 1.73
C THR A 62 -6.16 -2.80 1.93
N PHE A 63 -6.69 -2.80 3.15
CA PHE A 63 -7.93 -3.48 3.53
C PHE A 63 -8.76 -2.61 4.47
N ALA A 64 -9.91 -3.13 4.93
CA ALA A 64 -10.84 -2.38 5.76
C ALA A 64 -11.23 -1.02 5.14
N ASN A 65 -11.62 -1.01 3.86
CA ASN A 65 -11.96 0.22 3.10
C ASN A 65 -10.83 1.26 3.09
N GLY A 66 -9.57 0.82 3.08
CA GLY A 66 -8.40 1.69 3.04
C GLY A 66 -7.97 2.26 4.39
N GLN A 67 -8.51 1.75 5.49
CA GLN A 67 -8.15 2.19 6.85
C GLN A 67 -6.90 1.49 7.38
N ALA A 68 -6.65 0.26 6.94
CA ALA A 68 -5.50 -0.53 7.36
C ALA A 68 -4.65 -0.95 6.16
N GLU A 69 -3.37 -1.13 6.41
CA GLU A 69 -2.37 -1.56 5.43
C GLU A 69 -1.60 -2.75 5.98
N LEU A 70 -1.41 -3.77 5.13
CA LEU A 70 -0.46 -4.86 5.32
C LEU A 70 0.77 -4.54 4.48
N ILE A 71 1.88 -4.34 5.14
CA ILE A 71 3.13 -3.91 4.52
C ILE A 71 4.15 -5.02 4.62
N LYS A 72 4.76 -5.36 3.48
CA LYS A 72 5.88 -6.30 3.39
C LYS A 72 7.18 -5.51 3.25
N TYR A 73 8.12 -5.74 4.17
CA TYR A 73 9.37 -4.99 4.26
C TYR A 73 10.55 -5.93 4.51
N LYS A 74 11.61 -5.79 3.72
CA LYS A 74 12.87 -6.51 3.93
C LYS A 74 13.79 -5.67 4.82
N ILE A 75 14.29 -6.26 5.90
CA ILE A 75 15.21 -5.62 6.83
C ILE A 75 16.63 -5.60 6.23
N PRO A 76 17.14 -4.44 5.80
CA PRO A 76 18.49 -4.35 5.26
C PRO A 76 19.54 -4.46 6.36
N GLU A 77 20.77 -4.71 5.97
CA GLU A 77 21.92 -4.65 6.88
C GLU A 77 22.07 -3.25 7.48
N GLY A 78 22.42 -3.17 8.76
CA GLY A 78 22.54 -1.89 9.48
C GLY A 78 21.22 -1.23 9.85
N ASN A 79 20.07 -1.89 9.61
CA ASN A 79 18.78 -1.38 10.04
C ASN A 79 18.63 -1.47 11.57
N PRO A 80 18.02 -0.47 12.24
CA PRO A 80 17.79 -0.48 13.69
C PRO A 80 16.94 -1.65 14.21
N LEU A 81 16.20 -2.32 13.32
CA LEU A 81 15.43 -3.52 13.67
C LEU A 81 16.30 -4.75 13.88
N VAL A 82 17.51 -4.78 13.35
CA VAL A 82 18.41 -5.95 13.50
C VAL A 82 18.81 -6.09 14.97
N GLY A 83 18.56 -7.27 15.54
CA GLY A 83 18.82 -7.57 16.94
C GLY A 83 17.74 -7.09 17.92
N THR A 84 16.70 -6.41 17.43
CA THR A 84 15.58 -5.94 18.25
C THR A 84 14.49 -7.01 18.32
N THR A 85 13.91 -7.22 19.48
CA THR A 85 12.73 -8.09 19.65
C THR A 85 11.45 -7.35 19.28
N ILE A 86 10.39 -8.10 18.95
CA ILE A 86 9.07 -7.52 18.65
C ILE A 86 8.51 -6.75 19.84
N ALA A 87 8.70 -7.27 21.07
CA ALA A 87 8.27 -6.60 22.27
C ALA A 87 9.01 -5.27 22.51
N GLU A 88 10.30 -5.20 22.20
CA GLU A 88 11.08 -3.94 22.27
C GLU A 88 10.63 -2.95 21.20
N LEU A 89 10.34 -3.43 19.98
CA LEU A 89 9.82 -2.58 18.92
C LEU A 89 8.49 -1.95 19.33
N SER A 90 7.54 -2.74 19.84
CA SER A 90 6.26 -2.23 20.34
C SER A 90 6.37 -1.18 21.44
N ARG A 91 7.43 -1.22 22.23
CA ARG A 91 7.68 -0.21 23.28
C ARG A 91 8.34 1.05 22.74
N LYS A 92 9.16 0.93 21.70
CA LYS A 92 9.90 2.04 21.09
C LYS A 92 9.06 2.86 20.11
N THR A 93 8.10 2.23 19.45
CA THR A 93 7.24 2.91 18.48
C THR A 93 5.95 3.37 19.15
N ALA A 94 5.61 4.65 19.00
CA ALA A 94 4.30 5.17 19.40
C ALA A 94 3.17 4.65 18.49
N THR A 95 3.53 3.97 17.43
CA THR A 95 2.63 3.49 16.38
C THR A 95 2.11 2.10 16.74
N SER A 96 0.79 1.95 16.74
CA SER A 96 0.17 0.63 16.85
C SER A 96 0.43 -0.16 15.58
N LEU A 97 1.30 -1.17 15.67
CA LEU A 97 1.58 -2.10 14.59
C LEU A 97 1.53 -3.55 15.08
N LEU A 98 1.18 -4.45 14.20
CA LEU A 98 1.18 -5.89 14.46
C LEU A 98 2.06 -6.58 13.42
N ILE A 99 3.18 -7.17 13.85
CA ILE A 99 3.97 -8.04 12.98
C ILE A 99 3.26 -9.38 12.90
N CYS A 100 2.77 -9.72 11.71
CA CYS A 100 1.98 -10.93 11.47
C CYS A 100 2.85 -12.12 11.10
N VAL A 101 3.88 -11.87 10.27
CA VAL A 101 4.72 -12.92 9.69
C VAL A 101 6.14 -12.42 9.55
N VAL A 102 7.11 -13.30 9.77
CA VAL A 102 8.52 -13.10 9.43
C VAL A 102 8.96 -14.25 8.53
N GLU A 103 9.48 -13.92 7.35
CA GLU A 103 10.09 -14.86 6.41
C GLU A 103 11.61 -14.74 6.53
N ARG A 104 12.26 -15.84 6.83
CA ARG A 104 13.72 -15.96 6.99
C ARG A 104 14.22 -17.17 6.24
N GLU A 105 15.10 -16.97 5.27
CA GLU A 105 15.74 -18.05 4.49
C GLU A 105 14.73 -19.02 3.83
N GLY A 106 13.56 -18.51 3.45
CA GLY A 106 12.48 -19.29 2.83
C GLY A 106 11.54 -19.97 3.81
N GLU A 107 11.81 -19.87 5.12
CA GLU A 107 10.90 -20.34 6.17
C GLU A 107 10.01 -19.22 6.70
N ILE A 108 8.78 -19.58 7.08
CA ILE A 108 7.76 -18.66 7.57
C ILE A 108 7.54 -18.86 9.06
N TYR A 109 7.68 -17.78 9.82
CA TYR A 109 7.47 -17.73 11.25
C TYR A 109 6.28 -16.84 11.60
N ILE A 110 5.44 -17.30 12.52
CA ILE A 110 4.46 -16.45 13.21
C ILE A 110 5.15 -16.02 14.52
N PRO A 111 5.62 -14.74 14.58
CA PRO A 111 6.51 -14.38 15.67
C PRO A 111 5.76 -14.09 16.96
N SER A 112 6.38 -14.43 18.10
CA SER A 112 6.01 -13.99 19.44
C SER A 112 6.78 -12.71 19.83
N GLY A 113 6.46 -12.14 20.98
CA GLY A 113 7.07 -10.90 21.44
C GLY A 113 8.60 -10.98 21.66
N ASP A 114 9.12 -12.16 21.98
CA ASP A 114 10.53 -12.48 22.20
C ASP A 114 11.30 -12.79 20.90
N PHE A 115 10.58 -12.84 19.76
CA PHE A 115 11.21 -13.10 18.48
C PHE A 115 12.17 -11.96 18.11
N THR A 116 13.44 -12.31 17.89
CA THR A 116 14.50 -11.36 17.51
C THR A 116 14.61 -11.26 15.99
N MET A 117 14.47 -10.06 15.47
CA MET A 117 14.59 -9.77 14.05
C MET A 117 16.06 -9.77 13.60
N LYS A 118 16.31 -10.28 12.40
CA LYS A 118 17.65 -10.37 11.80
C LYS A 118 17.71 -9.63 10.47
N LYS A 119 18.94 -9.36 10.01
CA LYS A 119 19.17 -8.87 8.65
C LYS A 119 18.59 -9.83 7.62
N ASN A 120 18.08 -9.30 6.53
CA ASN A 120 17.44 -10.03 5.44
C ASN A 120 16.09 -10.69 5.77
N ASP A 121 15.62 -10.62 7.02
CA ASP A 121 14.24 -11.00 7.31
C ASP A 121 13.27 -10.17 6.48
N VAL A 122 12.24 -10.81 5.98
CA VAL A 122 11.11 -10.12 5.36
C VAL A 122 9.95 -10.16 6.33
N ILE A 123 9.63 -9.01 6.90
CA ILE A 123 8.52 -8.85 7.84
C ILE A 123 7.26 -8.41 7.11
N SER A 124 6.12 -9.00 7.48
CA SER A 124 4.80 -8.53 7.08
C SER A 124 4.07 -8.02 8.32
N PHE A 125 3.69 -6.75 8.30
CA PHE A 125 3.05 -6.12 9.44
C PHE A 125 1.81 -5.32 9.04
N CYS A 126 0.83 -5.31 9.93
CA CYS A 126 -0.38 -4.52 9.80
C CYS A 126 -0.25 -3.23 10.59
N THR A 127 -0.69 -2.12 10.00
CA THR A 127 -0.79 -0.83 10.66
C THR A 127 -1.95 -0.02 10.09
N GLN A 128 -2.37 1.03 10.78
CA GLN A 128 -3.30 1.99 10.21
C GLN A 128 -2.60 2.81 9.11
N ARG A 129 -3.32 3.14 8.06
CA ARG A 129 -2.80 3.83 6.88
C ARG A 129 -1.99 5.09 7.20
N ASN A 130 -2.42 5.85 8.19
CA ASN A 130 -1.75 7.10 8.57
C ASN A 130 -0.41 6.89 9.28
N PHE A 131 -0.15 5.68 9.77
CA PHE A 131 1.04 5.34 10.55
C PHE A 131 2.11 4.59 9.76
N SER A 132 1.82 4.10 8.56
CA SER A 132 2.80 3.37 7.75
C SER A 132 4.06 4.19 7.46
N ARG A 133 3.88 5.48 7.17
CA ARG A 133 5.02 6.40 6.96
C ARG A 133 5.77 6.69 8.25
N THR A 134 5.04 7.03 9.33
CA THR A 134 5.62 7.35 10.64
C THR A 134 6.47 6.19 11.17
N PHE A 135 6.04 4.95 10.93
CA PHE A 135 6.82 3.76 11.30
C PHE A 135 8.22 3.76 10.68
N PHE A 136 8.35 4.05 9.39
CA PHE A 136 9.67 4.11 8.75
C PHE A 136 10.49 5.32 9.18
N GLU A 137 9.83 6.44 9.50
CA GLU A 137 10.48 7.65 10.04
C GLU A 137 11.02 7.39 11.46
N ASP A 138 10.22 6.78 12.34
CA ASP A 138 10.60 6.42 13.72
C ASP A 138 11.80 5.46 13.76
N LEU A 139 11.89 4.58 12.79
CA LEU A 139 13.02 3.66 12.65
C LEU A 139 14.27 4.31 12.08
N SER A 140 14.25 5.61 11.79
CA SER A 140 15.35 6.30 11.08
C SER A 140 15.79 5.57 9.81
N VAL A 141 14.89 4.78 9.23
CA VAL A 141 15.12 4.15 7.94
C VAL A 141 15.20 5.29 6.93
N LYS A 142 16.36 5.45 6.28
CA LYS A 142 16.49 6.36 5.16
C LYS A 142 15.51 5.91 4.09
N THR A 143 14.29 6.42 4.19
CA THR A 143 13.32 6.26 3.10
C THR A 143 13.87 7.11 1.97
N ASN A 144 14.25 6.49 0.86
CA ASN A 144 14.59 7.21 -0.37
C ASN A 144 13.31 7.86 -0.90
N GLN A 145 12.77 8.81 -0.14
CA GLN A 145 11.54 9.49 -0.50
C GLN A 145 11.72 10.21 -1.82
N VAL A 146 10.84 9.91 -2.76
CA VAL A 146 10.76 10.63 -4.00
C VAL A 146 10.29 12.05 -3.71
N LYS A 147 11.18 13.03 -3.88
CA LYS A 147 10.89 14.45 -3.62
C LYS A 147 10.19 15.10 -4.82
N ASN A 148 10.57 14.69 -6.03
CA ASN A 148 10.05 15.24 -7.28
C ASN A 148 9.69 14.10 -8.23
N THR A 149 8.58 14.24 -8.90
CA THR A 149 8.12 13.27 -9.91
C THR A 149 7.83 14.01 -11.21
N MET A 150 8.42 13.55 -12.29
CA MET A 150 8.10 14.02 -13.64
C MET A 150 7.20 12.99 -14.32
N ILE A 151 6.05 13.43 -14.81
CA ILE A 151 5.10 12.60 -15.54
C ILE A 151 5.19 12.98 -17.02
N ILE A 152 5.57 12.02 -17.88
CA ILE A 152 5.62 12.20 -19.33
C ILE A 152 4.39 11.58 -19.95
N GLY A 153 3.57 12.41 -20.60
CA GLY A 153 2.30 12.02 -21.21
C GLY A 153 1.08 12.59 -20.46
N GLY A 154 -0.04 12.74 -21.18
CA GLY A 154 -1.29 13.35 -20.68
C GLY A 154 -2.48 12.38 -20.67
N GLY A 155 -2.24 11.07 -20.65
CA GLY A 155 -3.31 10.07 -20.63
C GLY A 155 -4.03 9.96 -19.29
N LYS A 156 -5.07 9.12 -19.22
CA LYS A 156 -5.89 8.90 -18.01
C LYS A 156 -5.07 8.47 -16.80
N ALA A 157 -4.12 7.54 -16.97
CA ALA A 157 -3.24 7.10 -15.90
C ALA A 157 -2.39 8.24 -15.33
N ALA A 158 -1.83 9.11 -16.21
CA ALA A 158 -1.08 10.29 -15.82
C ALA A 158 -1.93 11.27 -15.01
N TYR A 159 -3.16 11.52 -15.44
CA TYR A 159 -4.11 12.36 -14.73
C TYR A 159 -4.43 11.83 -13.32
N TYR A 160 -4.77 10.54 -13.21
CA TYR A 160 -5.05 9.93 -11.91
C TYR A 160 -3.82 9.94 -10.99
N LEU A 161 -2.64 9.66 -11.54
CA LEU A 161 -1.39 9.70 -10.78
C LEU A 161 -1.09 11.12 -10.27
N ALA A 162 -1.14 12.13 -11.13
CA ALA A 162 -0.92 13.52 -10.75
C ALA A 162 -1.89 13.96 -9.66
N LYS A 163 -3.19 13.68 -9.84
CA LYS A 163 -4.22 13.97 -8.84
C LYS A 163 -3.91 13.33 -7.48
N ARG A 164 -3.46 12.07 -7.47
CA ARG A 164 -3.08 11.39 -6.22
C ARG A 164 -1.85 12.01 -5.57
N LEU A 165 -0.82 12.32 -6.34
CA LEU A 165 0.43 12.88 -5.81
C LEU A 165 0.25 14.28 -5.23
N ILE A 166 -0.64 15.10 -5.79
CA ILE A 166 -0.96 16.44 -5.28
C ILE A 166 -1.65 16.37 -3.91
N TYR A 167 -2.53 15.38 -3.70
CA TYR A 167 -3.29 15.23 -2.45
C TYR A 167 -2.58 14.37 -1.40
N LEU A 168 -1.46 13.73 -1.74
CA LEU A 168 -0.64 13.06 -0.75
C LEU A 168 0.19 14.13 -0.01
N PRO A 169 0.20 14.12 1.33
CA PRO A 169 1.03 15.07 2.09
C PRO A 169 2.52 14.73 1.88
N ILE A 170 3.08 15.27 0.80
CA ILE A 170 4.52 15.34 0.64
C ILE A 170 4.95 16.47 1.56
N ARG A 171 5.34 16.14 2.80
CA ARG A 171 5.97 17.14 3.67
C ARG A 171 7.25 17.60 3.01
N SER A 172 7.27 18.83 2.52
CA SER A 172 8.50 19.55 2.32
C SER A 172 9.17 19.66 3.70
N SER A 173 10.26 18.95 3.91
CA SER A 173 11.15 19.21 5.03
C SER A 173 11.70 20.63 4.83
N HIS A 174 11.14 21.59 5.54
CA HIS A 174 11.82 22.84 5.79
C HIS A 174 12.94 22.50 6.77
N GLY A 175 14.18 22.40 6.24
CA GLY A 175 15.41 22.46 7.01
C GLY A 175 15.74 23.90 7.31
#